data_c1aaef1734b79e9e8469b2dd0fc2a2f4
#
_entry.id   c1aaef1734b79e9e8469b2dd0fc2a2f4
#
_cell.length_a   1.000
_cell.length_b   1.000
_cell.length_c   1.000
_cell.angle_alpha   90.00
_cell.angle_beta   90.00
_cell.angle_gamma   90.00
#
_symmetry.space_group_name_H-M   'P 1'
#
loop_
_entity.id
_entity.type
_entity.pdbx_description
1 polymer ?
#
loop_
_entity_poly.entity_id
_entity_poly.type
_entity_poly.pdbx_seq_one_letter_code
_entity_poly.pdbx_strand_id
1 'polypeptide(L)'
;MNIIENISTFQNLIYIAASILFISGIKMLGKEDTAVKGNFLSALAMFVAVLITFLDPKIEVNIYLIFAGIGVGALVGSLIALKVKMTSIPEMVALFNGFGGLATFFIAWSEFNSEPENTFQYVLIMITTCLLYTSDAADDCRCV
;
A
#
# COMPACT_ATOMS: atom_id res chain seq x y z
N MET A 1 31.69 -6.57 -2.14
CA MET A 1 30.67 -6.50 -3.18
C MET A 1 29.60 -7.60 -3.04
N ASN A 2 29.96 -8.83 -2.74
CA ASN A 2 29.00 -9.96 -2.70
C ASN A 2 27.99 -9.96 -1.53
N ILE A 3 28.27 -9.32 -0.40
CA ILE A 3 27.37 -9.36 0.77
C ILE A 3 26.15 -8.43 0.58
N ILE A 4 26.38 -7.22 0.07
CA ILE A 4 25.28 -6.25 -0.17
C ILE A 4 24.37 -6.74 -1.30
N GLU A 5 24.93 -7.35 -2.32
CA GLU A 5 24.19 -7.91 -3.45
C GLU A 5 23.32 -9.11 -3.02
N ASN A 6 23.83 -9.95 -2.13
CA ASN A 6 23.08 -11.06 -1.56
C ASN A 6 21.93 -10.57 -0.66
N ILE A 7 22.13 -9.50 0.12
CA ILE A 7 21.08 -8.91 0.96
C ILE A 7 19.96 -8.35 0.09
N SER A 8 20.28 -7.59 -0.97
CA SER A 8 19.25 -7.04 -1.87
C SER A 8 18.49 -8.13 -2.62
N THR A 9 19.15 -9.20 -3.02
CA THR A 9 18.49 -10.35 -3.66
C THR A 9 17.53 -11.05 -2.69
N PHE A 10 17.93 -11.24 -1.44
CA PHE A 10 17.10 -11.85 -0.41
C PHE A 10 15.87 -10.97 -0.09
N GLN A 11 16.05 -9.66 0.00
CA GLN A 11 14.94 -8.71 0.18
C GLN A 11 13.94 -8.78 -0.96
N ASN A 12 14.42 -8.80 -2.22
CA ASN A 12 13.56 -8.92 -3.40
C ASN A 12 12.73 -10.21 -3.39
N LEU A 13 13.33 -11.34 -2.99
CA LEU A 13 12.61 -12.60 -2.85
C LEU A 13 11.49 -12.52 -1.80
N ILE A 14 11.74 -11.85 -0.67
CA ILE A 14 10.72 -11.66 0.37
C ILE A 14 9.60 -10.74 -0.13
N TYR A 15 9.91 -9.67 -0.87
CA TYR A 15 8.89 -8.81 -1.47
C TYR A 15 8.01 -9.58 -2.48
N ILE A 16 8.60 -10.45 -3.29
CA ILE A 16 7.84 -11.32 -4.21
C ILE A 16 6.93 -12.25 -3.42
N ALA A 17 7.43 -12.90 -2.38
CA ALA A 17 6.64 -13.78 -1.53
C ALA A 17 5.50 -13.03 -0.82
N ALA A 18 5.78 -11.85 -0.27
CA ALA A 18 4.79 -10.98 0.36
C ALA A 18 3.70 -10.53 -0.65
N SER A 19 4.08 -10.22 -1.89
CA SER A 19 3.16 -9.84 -2.95
C SER A 19 2.21 -11.00 -3.32
N ILE A 20 2.74 -12.22 -3.46
CA ILE A 20 1.92 -13.42 -3.74
C ILE A 20 0.95 -13.69 -2.57
N LEU A 21 1.43 -13.54 -1.35
CA LEU A 21 0.62 -13.72 -0.14
C LEU A 21 -0.50 -12.67 -0.07
N PHE A 22 -0.20 -11.43 -0.41
CA PHE A 22 -1.15 -10.32 -0.45
C PHE A 22 -2.24 -10.53 -1.51
N ILE A 23 -1.85 -10.91 -2.73
CA ILE A 23 -2.80 -11.23 -3.81
C ILE A 23 -3.71 -12.40 -3.41
N SER A 24 -3.14 -13.43 -2.78
CA SER A 24 -3.92 -14.57 -2.27
C SER A 24 -4.91 -14.13 -1.19
N GLY A 25 -4.50 -13.23 -0.30
CA GLY A 25 -5.37 -12.64 0.72
C GLY A 25 -6.54 -11.86 0.12
N ILE A 26 -6.30 -11.01 -0.89
CA ILE A 26 -7.35 -10.27 -1.60
C ILE A 26 -8.33 -11.24 -2.29
N LYS A 27 -7.83 -12.31 -2.91
CA LYS A 27 -8.69 -13.33 -3.53
C LYS A 27 -9.62 -14.03 -2.51
N MET A 28 -9.12 -14.25 -1.29
CA MET A 28 -9.92 -14.82 -0.20
C MET A 28 -10.94 -13.83 0.37
N LEU A 29 -10.69 -12.53 0.27
CA LEU A 29 -11.60 -11.48 0.73
C LEU A 29 -12.91 -11.46 -0.05
N GLY A 30 -12.90 -11.89 -1.31
CA GLY A 30 -14.08 -11.95 -2.19
C GLY A 30 -15.09 -13.04 -1.81
N LYS A 31 -14.83 -13.89 -0.80
CA LYS A 31 -15.73 -14.95 -0.34
C LYS A 31 -16.04 -14.76 1.14
N GLU A 32 -17.32 -14.77 1.51
CA GLU A 32 -17.78 -14.55 2.90
C GLU A 32 -17.15 -15.52 3.90
N ASP A 33 -17.04 -16.81 3.55
CA ASP A 33 -16.48 -17.86 4.43
C ASP A 33 -14.98 -17.69 4.73
N THR A 34 -14.24 -17.01 3.84
CA THR A 34 -12.78 -16.86 3.93
C THR A 34 -12.32 -15.42 4.14
N ALA A 35 -13.24 -14.46 4.13
CA ALA A 35 -12.93 -13.03 4.20
C ALA A 35 -12.05 -12.65 5.42
N VAL A 36 -12.36 -13.18 6.61
CA VAL A 36 -11.59 -12.90 7.84
C VAL A 36 -10.16 -13.43 7.71
N LYS A 37 -9.99 -14.63 7.16
CA LYS A 37 -8.66 -15.24 6.93
C LYS A 37 -7.90 -14.48 5.85
N GLY A 38 -8.58 -14.06 4.79
CA GLY A 38 -8.00 -13.25 3.72
C GLY A 38 -7.50 -11.91 4.22
N ASN A 39 -8.27 -11.23 5.07
CA ASN A 39 -7.86 -9.96 5.68
C ASN A 39 -6.62 -10.14 6.57
N PHE A 40 -6.60 -11.17 7.40
CA PHE A 40 -5.43 -11.49 8.24
C PHE A 40 -4.18 -11.79 7.40
N LEU A 41 -4.34 -12.55 6.32
CA LEU A 41 -3.25 -12.91 5.41
C LEU A 41 -2.68 -11.67 4.72
N SER A 42 -3.54 -10.78 4.25
CA SER A 42 -3.14 -9.50 3.64
C SER A 42 -2.43 -8.59 4.63
N ALA A 43 -2.94 -8.50 5.87
CA ALA A 43 -2.30 -7.73 6.93
C ALA A 43 -0.91 -8.28 7.29
N LEU A 44 -0.76 -9.60 7.35
CA LEU A 44 0.53 -10.26 7.59
C LEU A 44 1.52 -9.98 6.46
N ALA A 45 1.08 -10.06 5.21
CA ALA A 45 1.92 -9.76 4.04
C ALA A 45 2.41 -8.30 4.06
N MET A 46 1.53 -7.35 4.36
CA MET A 46 1.89 -5.93 4.54
C MET A 46 2.90 -5.74 5.67
N PHE A 47 2.66 -6.37 6.80
CA PHE A 47 3.56 -6.28 7.96
C PHE A 47 4.97 -6.79 7.63
N VAL A 48 5.07 -7.93 6.95
CA VAL A 48 6.35 -8.49 6.50
C VAL A 48 7.04 -7.54 5.52
N ALA A 49 6.32 -6.99 4.54
CA ALA A 49 6.89 -6.04 3.59
C ALA A 49 7.44 -4.79 4.29
N VAL A 50 6.70 -4.22 5.24
CA VAL A 50 7.14 -3.05 6.02
C VAL A 50 8.39 -3.38 6.85
N LEU A 51 8.41 -4.53 7.53
CA LEU A 51 9.59 -4.95 8.31
C LEU A 51 10.85 -5.07 7.44
N ILE A 52 10.73 -5.69 6.27
CA ILE A 52 11.87 -5.83 5.35
C ILE A 52 12.33 -4.48 4.83
N THR A 53 11.40 -3.55 4.57
CA THR A 53 11.73 -2.19 4.16
C THR A 53 12.54 -1.46 5.25
N PHE A 54 12.20 -1.63 6.52
CA PHE A 54 12.97 -1.05 7.63
C PHE A 54 14.40 -1.63 7.76
N LEU A 55 14.61 -2.83 7.28
CA LEU A 55 15.93 -3.50 7.31
C LEU A 55 16.81 -3.11 6.11
N ASP A 56 16.31 -2.31 5.18
CA ASP A 56 17.10 -1.86 4.02
C ASP A 56 18.07 -0.74 4.44
N PRO A 57 19.39 -0.99 4.37
CA PRO A 57 20.39 0.01 4.76
C PRO A 57 20.48 1.21 3.79
N LYS A 58 19.81 1.14 2.63
CA LYS A 58 19.79 2.22 1.64
C LYS A 58 18.75 3.30 1.96
N ILE A 59 17.86 3.03 2.90
CA ILE A 59 16.79 3.95 3.26
C ILE A 59 17.29 4.92 4.34
N GLU A 60 17.75 6.06 3.94
CA GLU A 60 18.07 7.20 4.80
C GLU A 60 16.78 7.94 5.20
N VAL A 61 15.93 7.30 5.99
CA VAL A 61 14.67 7.93 6.40
C VAL A 61 14.74 8.36 7.86
N ASN A 62 14.15 9.51 8.14
CA ASN A 62 13.99 9.97 9.52
C ASN A 62 12.97 9.04 10.23
N ILE A 63 13.50 8.11 11.02
CA ILE A 63 12.75 7.07 11.72
C ILE A 63 11.62 7.64 12.60
N TYR A 64 11.80 8.84 13.13
CA TYR A 64 10.79 9.52 13.94
C TYR A 64 9.55 9.89 13.13
N LEU A 65 9.72 10.33 11.87
CA LEU A 65 8.60 10.65 10.99
C LEU A 65 7.80 9.41 10.60
N ILE A 66 8.48 8.28 10.40
CA ILE A 66 7.80 7.01 10.09
C ILE A 66 6.96 6.56 11.28
N PHE A 67 7.55 6.52 12.48
CA PHE A 67 6.80 6.12 13.68
C PHE A 67 5.65 7.09 14.00
N ALA A 68 5.85 8.39 13.78
CA ALA A 68 4.77 9.38 13.92
C ALA A 68 3.64 9.10 12.91
N GLY A 69 3.97 8.85 11.64
CA GLY A 69 3.01 8.53 10.59
C GLY A 69 2.22 7.24 10.89
N ILE A 70 2.92 6.17 11.29
CA ILE A 70 2.31 4.90 11.68
C ILE A 70 1.39 5.12 12.90
N GLY A 71 1.85 5.86 13.92
CA GLY A 71 1.08 6.15 15.12
C GLY A 71 -0.21 6.91 14.83
N VAL A 72 -0.11 7.99 14.05
CA VAL A 72 -1.28 8.79 13.64
C VAL A 72 -2.23 7.95 12.78
N GLY A 73 -1.70 7.24 11.79
CA GLY A 73 -2.50 6.38 10.90
C GLY A 73 -3.21 5.25 11.65
N ALA A 74 -2.52 4.58 12.58
CA ALA A 74 -3.10 3.53 13.41
C ALA A 74 -4.19 4.08 14.34
N LEU A 75 -3.99 5.26 14.92
CA LEU A 75 -4.94 5.89 15.81
C LEU A 75 -6.21 6.31 15.06
N VAL A 76 -6.07 7.01 13.94
CA VAL A 76 -7.19 7.42 13.09
C VAL A 76 -7.92 6.19 12.51
N GLY A 77 -7.17 5.22 11.95
CA GLY A 77 -7.74 4.01 11.38
C GLY A 77 -8.50 3.16 12.40
N SER A 78 -7.98 3.00 13.62
CA SER A 78 -8.67 2.25 14.68
C SER A 78 -9.94 2.96 15.17
N LEU A 79 -9.90 4.29 15.33
CA LEU A 79 -11.08 5.07 15.71
C LEU A 79 -12.21 4.97 14.68
N ILE A 80 -11.84 5.02 13.40
CA ILE A 80 -12.81 4.86 12.31
C ILE A 80 -13.37 3.43 12.33
N ALA A 81 -12.50 2.41 12.39
CA ALA A 81 -12.92 1.00 12.39
C ALA A 81 -13.87 0.63 13.54
N LEU A 82 -13.69 1.22 14.72
CA LEU A 82 -14.55 0.99 15.88
C LEU A 82 -15.90 1.69 15.79
N LYS A 83 -16.02 2.79 15.03
CA LYS A 83 -17.24 3.59 14.91
C LYS A 83 -18.10 3.24 13.71
N VAL A 84 -17.58 2.49 12.76
CA VAL A 84 -18.25 2.15 11.51
C VAL A 84 -19.41 1.18 11.76
N LYS A 85 -20.59 1.52 11.21
CA LYS A 85 -21.74 0.62 11.16
C LYS A 85 -21.63 -0.30 9.93
N MET A 86 -22.19 -1.50 10.01
CA MET A 86 -22.20 -2.48 8.90
C MET A 86 -22.81 -1.91 7.60
N THR A 87 -23.74 -0.97 7.71
CA THR A 87 -24.36 -0.29 6.56
C THR A 87 -23.44 0.69 5.83
N SER A 88 -22.35 1.14 6.47
CA SER A 88 -21.39 2.12 5.90
C SER A 88 -20.12 1.44 5.35
N ILE A 89 -20.10 0.11 5.20
CA ILE A 89 -18.94 -0.61 4.66
C ILE A 89 -18.57 -0.12 3.24
N PRO A 90 -19.51 0.08 2.28
CA PRO A 90 -19.17 0.59 0.96
C PRO A 90 -18.49 1.97 0.98
N GLU A 91 -18.98 2.88 1.82
CA GLU A 91 -18.40 4.22 2.01
C GLU A 91 -16.98 4.16 2.57
N MET A 92 -16.74 3.20 3.47
CA MET A 92 -15.42 2.98 4.05
C MET A 92 -14.41 2.44 3.03
N VAL A 93 -14.84 1.54 2.16
CA VAL A 93 -13.98 1.01 1.09
C VAL A 93 -13.60 2.15 0.13
N ALA A 94 -14.55 2.99 -0.25
CA ALA A 94 -14.28 4.16 -1.08
C ALA A 94 -13.31 5.14 -0.39
N LEU A 95 -13.50 5.40 0.91
CA LEU A 95 -12.63 6.27 1.69
C LEU A 95 -11.18 5.73 1.74
N PHE A 96 -11.00 4.44 2.01
CA PHE A 96 -9.66 3.82 2.05
C PHE A 96 -9.00 3.80 0.67
N ASN A 97 -9.76 3.57 -0.40
CA ASN A 97 -9.25 3.69 -1.76
C ASN A 97 -8.79 5.13 -2.03
N GLY A 98 -9.57 6.14 -1.67
CA GLY A 98 -9.21 7.54 -1.81
C GLY A 98 -7.93 7.90 -1.05
N PHE A 99 -7.77 7.44 0.20
CA PHE A 99 -6.53 7.65 0.97
C PHE A 99 -5.33 6.90 0.38
N GLY A 100 -5.54 5.66 -0.10
CA GLY A 100 -4.50 4.91 -0.82
C GLY A 100 -4.03 5.67 -2.04
N GLY A 101 -4.96 6.24 -2.75
CA GLY A 101 -4.73 7.11 -3.87
C GLY A 101 -3.95 8.35 -3.54
N LEU A 102 -4.34 9.05 -2.50
CA LEU A 102 -3.63 10.23 -2.03
C LEU A 102 -2.18 9.89 -1.64
N ALA A 103 -1.97 8.76 -0.97
CA ALA A 103 -0.64 8.28 -0.62
C ALA A 103 0.22 8.04 -1.86
N THR A 104 -0.33 7.39 -2.88
CA THR A 104 0.35 7.15 -4.18
C THR A 104 0.69 8.46 -4.88
N PHE A 105 -0.21 9.44 -4.83
CA PHE A 105 0.04 10.78 -5.38
C PHE A 105 1.24 11.45 -4.70
N PHE A 106 1.33 11.42 -3.37
CA PHE A 106 2.47 12.02 -2.66
C PHE A 106 3.79 11.29 -2.94
N ILE A 107 3.77 9.98 -3.11
CA ILE A 107 4.95 9.20 -3.52
C ILE A 107 5.40 9.64 -4.91
N ALA A 108 4.47 9.71 -5.88
CA ALA A 108 4.75 10.15 -7.24
C ALA A 108 5.28 11.60 -7.27
N TRP A 109 4.71 12.49 -6.45
CA TRP A 109 5.16 13.87 -6.31
C TRP A 109 6.58 13.97 -5.75
N SER A 110 6.88 13.16 -4.74
CA SER A 110 8.23 13.10 -4.16
C SER A 110 9.26 12.62 -5.17
N GLU A 111 8.92 11.58 -5.92
CA GLU A 111 9.80 11.02 -6.95
C GLU A 111 10.01 12.00 -8.11
N PHE A 112 8.97 12.73 -8.51
CA PHE A 112 9.06 13.76 -9.54
C PHE A 112 10.02 14.89 -9.15
N ASN A 113 10.04 15.28 -7.87
CA ASN A 113 10.95 16.32 -7.36
C ASN A 113 12.40 15.86 -7.19
N SER A 114 12.65 14.55 -7.18
CA SER A 114 13.98 13.95 -6.97
C SER A 114 14.81 13.82 -8.25
N GLU A 115 14.42 14.48 -9.36
CA GLU A 115 15.05 14.39 -10.69
C GLU A 115 15.16 12.94 -11.19
N PRO A 116 14.11 12.37 -11.77
CA PRO A 116 14.12 10.99 -12.25
C PRO A 116 15.20 10.81 -13.33
N GLU A 117 16.09 9.87 -13.11
CA GLU A 117 17.23 9.59 -13.98
C GLU A 117 16.84 9.06 -15.37
N ASN A 118 15.61 8.54 -15.54
CA ASN A 118 15.20 7.86 -16.77
C ASN A 118 13.77 8.23 -17.21
N THR A 119 13.55 8.36 -18.50
CA THR A 119 12.24 8.54 -19.14
C THR A 119 11.22 7.49 -18.69
N PHE A 120 11.68 6.25 -18.36
CA PHE A 120 10.83 5.17 -17.88
C PHE A 120 10.20 5.47 -16.51
N GLN A 121 10.93 6.12 -15.60
CA GLN A 121 10.41 6.57 -14.31
C GLN A 121 9.31 7.61 -14.48
N TYR A 122 9.49 8.58 -15.38
CA TYR A 122 8.43 9.55 -15.69
C TYR A 122 7.15 8.89 -16.20
N VAL A 123 7.28 7.90 -17.09
CA VAL A 123 6.13 7.15 -17.61
C VAL A 123 5.43 6.38 -16.50
N LEU A 124 6.17 5.72 -15.60
CA LEU A 124 5.59 5.00 -14.46
C LEU A 124 4.86 5.95 -13.51
N ILE A 125 5.44 7.10 -13.17
CA ILE A 125 4.81 8.13 -12.32
C ILE A 125 3.50 8.60 -12.95
N MET A 126 3.52 8.91 -14.25
CA MET A 126 2.33 9.34 -14.97
C MET A 126 1.24 8.25 -14.99
N ILE A 127 1.60 7.01 -15.28
CA ILE A 127 0.66 5.88 -15.28
C ILE A 127 0.07 5.67 -13.88
N THR A 128 0.90 5.71 -12.83
CA THR A 128 0.44 5.51 -11.45
C THR A 128 -0.52 6.61 -11.02
N THR A 129 -0.23 7.86 -11.38
CA THR A 129 -1.10 9.00 -11.09
C THR A 129 -2.43 8.92 -11.86
N CYS A 130 -2.39 8.48 -13.14
CA CYS A 130 -3.59 8.30 -13.95
C CYS A 130 -4.46 7.14 -13.46
N LEU A 131 -3.86 6.01 -13.07
CA LEU A 131 -4.59 4.85 -12.52
C LEU A 131 -5.34 5.18 -11.24
N LEU A 132 -4.79 6.09 -10.45
CA LEU A 132 -5.44 6.60 -9.26
C LEU A 132 -6.75 7.30 -9.57
N TYR A 133 -6.74 8.18 -10.57
CA TYR A 133 -7.92 8.94 -10.97
C TYR A 133 -9.00 8.05 -11.60
N THR A 134 -8.61 6.97 -12.30
CA THR A 134 -9.56 6.07 -12.97
C THR A 134 -10.27 5.10 -12.01
N SER A 135 -9.70 4.78 -10.85
CA SER A 135 -10.36 3.92 -9.87
C SER A 135 -11.58 4.59 -9.20
N ASP A 136 -11.53 5.90 -9.00
CA ASP A 136 -12.66 6.69 -8.47
C ASP A 136 -13.81 6.82 -9.47
N ALA A 137 -13.50 6.94 -10.78
CA ALA A 137 -14.50 7.08 -11.83
C ALA A 137 -15.29 5.79 -12.11
N ALA A 138 -14.75 4.61 -11.79
CA ALA A 138 -15.41 3.34 -11.98
C ALA A 138 -16.52 3.07 -10.96
N ASP A 139 -16.43 3.65 -9.75
CA ASP A 139 -17.44 3.51 -8.71
C ASP A 139 -18.63 4.48 -8.93
N ASP A 140 -18.42 5.59 -9.61
CA ASP A 140 -19.47 6.58 -9.91
C ASP A 140 -20.44 6.12 -11.03
N CYS A 141 -20.05 5.15 -11.84
CA CYS A 141 -20.88 4.57 -12.91
C CYS A 141 -21.87 3.49 -12.43
N ARG A 142 -21.96 3.18 -11.16
CA ARG A 142 -22.87 2.17 -10.60
C ARG A 142 -24.23 2.70 -10.15
N CYS A 143 -24.52 3.96 -10.35
CA CYS A 143 -25.81 4.56 -10.02
C CYS A 143 -26.69 4.69 -11.25
N VAL A 144 -26.98 3.56 -11.96
CA VAL A 144 -28.13 3.45 -12.89
C VAL A 144 -28.81 2.11 -12.68
#